data_23c258a0d9e1353b7ba7a4a5e4049df6
#
_entry.id   23c258a0d9e1353b7ba7a4a5e4049df6
#
_cell.length_a   1.000
_cell.length_b   1.000
_cell.length_c   1.000
_cell.angle_alpha   90.00
_cell.angle_beta   90.00
_cell.angle_gamma   90.00
#
_symmetry.space_group_name_H-M   'P 1'
#
loop_
_entity.id
_entity.type
_entity.pdbx_description
1 polymer ?
#
loop_
_entity_poly.entity_id
_entity_poly.type
_entity_poly.pdbx_seq_one_letter_code
_entity_poly.pdbx_strand_id
1 'polypeptide(L)'
;MRAFLTTLFAAMLLTLAAAAPLSADVVRVEVQTRSDLAGGQAFGAAGAYEKLAGKIYFAVDPSLPANKIVTDLDRAPRNAAGKVEFSSDFYLIKPKQIEKGNGAVLYEVSNRGGKGMLGFFNHAAGSLDPSKPEDYIKSFAIKRT
;
A
#
# COMPACT_ATOMS: atom_id res chain seq x y z
N MET A 1 -0.99 -35.76 36.80
CA MET A 1 -0.65 -34.34 36.60
C MET A 1 0.14 -34.07 35.31
N ARG A 2 1.16 -34.85 34.91
CA ARG A 2 1.94 -34.63 33.67
C ARG A 2 1.15 -34.83 32.36
N ALA A 3 0.22 -35.79 32.30
CA ALA A 3 -0.61 -36.06 31.13
C ALA A 3 -1.65 -34.95 30.85
N PHE A 4 -2.16 -34.29 31.88
CA PHE A 4 -3.11 -33.17 31.75
C PHE A 4 -2.43 -31.89 31.19
N LEU A 5 -1.19 -31.62 31.57
CA LEU A 5 -0.44 -30.47 31.04
C LEU A 5 -0.08 -30.64 29.55
N THR A 6 0.27 -31.86 29.13
CA THR A 6 0.58 -32.13 27.71
C THR A 6 -0.64 -31.99 26.81
N THR A 7 -1.82 -32.38 27.27
CA THR A 7 -3.08 -32.22 26.50
C THR A 7 -3.51 -30.77 26.40
N LEU A 8 -3.31 -29.95 27.45
CA LEU A 8 -3.59 -28.51 27.40
C LEU A 8 -2.63 -27.76 26.44
N PHE A 9 -1.36 -28.14 26.43
CA PHE A 9 -0.37 -27.53 25.53
C PHE A 9 -0.62 -27.88 24.04
N ALA A 10 -1.04 -29.15 23.77
CA ALA A 10 -1.41 -29.58 22.43
C ALA A 10 -2.70 -28.89 21.93
N ALA A 11 -3.68 -28.68 22.81
CA ALA A 11 -4.90 -27.93 22.46
C ALA A 11 -4.63 -26.46 22.23
N MET A 12 -3.70 -25.83 22.94
CA MET A 12 -3.32 -24.43 22.77
C MET A 12 -2.50 -24.19 21.48
N LEU A 13 -1.70 -25.17 21.04
CA LEU A 13 -1.00 -25.11 19.77
C LEU A 13 -1.93 -25.28 18.55
N LEU A 14 -3.03 -26.01 18.70
CA LEU A 14 -3.98 -26.25 17.60
C LEU A 14 -4.88 -25.04 17.32
N THR A 15 -5.05 -24.13 18.27
CA THR A 15 -5.87 -22.90 18.09
C THR A 15 -5.12 -21.76 17.42
N LEU A 16 -3.80 -21.86 17.23
CA LEU A 16 -3.00 -20.81 16.58
C LEU A 16 -2.94 -20.95 15.05
N ALA A 17 -3.57 -21.94 14.46
CA ALA A 17 -3.36 -22.33 13.05
C ALA A 17 -4.47 -21.90 12.08
N ALA A 18 -5.38 -21.00 12.44
CA ALA A 18 -6.52 -20.69 11.57
C ALA A 18 -6.79 -19.20 11.34
N ALA A 19 -5.76 -18.36 11.27
CA ALA A 19 -5.90 -17.08 10.60
C ALA A 19 -5.58 -17.32 9.10
N ALA A 20 -6.57 -17.77 8.33
CA ALA A 20 -6.46 -17.74 6.88
C ALA A 20 -6.19 -16.29 6.45
N PRO A 21 -5.12 -16.02 5.70
CA PRO A 21 -4.86 -14.67 5.23
C PRO A 21 -6.05 -14.19 4.42
N LEU A 22 -6.47 -12.95 4.64
CA LEU A 22 -7.35 -12.23 3.71
C LEU A 22 -6.66 -12.27 2.34
N SER A 23 -7.25 -12.98 1.39
CA SER A 23 -6.66 -13.13 0.07
C SER A 23 -7.47 -12.35 -0.95
N ALA A 24 -7.08 -11.09 -1.12
CA ALA A 24 -7.34 -10.40 -2.38
C ALA A 24 -6.09 -10.61 -3.24
N ASP A 25 -6.23 -11.36 -4.33
CA ASP A 25 -5.11 -11.57 -5.24
C ASP A 25 -4.92 -10.31 -6.10
N VAL A 26 -3.70 -9.77 -6.11
CA VAL A 26 -3.30 -8.81 -7.14
C VAL A 26 -3.07 -9.59 -8.42
N VAL A 27 -3.93 -9.38 -9.42
CA VAL A 27 -3.84 -10.11 -10.68
C VAL A 27 -3.03 -9.36 -11.74
N ARG A 28 -2.95 -8.04 -11.64
CA ARG A 28 -2.18 -7.21 -12.58
C ARG A 28 -1.86 -5.86 -11.97
N VAL A 29 -0.67 -5.37 -12.27
CA VAL A 29 -0.25 -3.99 -12.01
C VAL A 29 0.12 -3.34 -13.34
N GLU A 30 -0.48 -2.20 -13.63
CA GLU A 30 -0.25 -1.45 -14.85
C GLU A 30 0.31 -0.07 -14.51
N VAL A 31 1.58 0.14 -14.83
CA VAL A 31 2.23 1.46 -14.68
C VAL A 31 1.93 2.28 -15.91
N GLN A 32 1.14 3.33 -15.78
CA GLN A 32 0.75 4.22 -16.87
C GLN A 32 1.70 5.40 -17.02
N THR A 33 2.24 5.89 -15.90
CA THR A 33 3.21 6.98 -15.90
C THR A 33 4.38 6.67 -14.99
N ARG A 34 5.57 7.11 -15.44
CA ARG A 34 6.81 7.09 -14.66
C ARG A 34 7.55 8.40 -14.92
N SER A 35 7.93 9.09 -13.85
CA SER A 35 8.67 10.35 -13.96
C SER A 35 9.60 10.54 -12.78
N ASP A 36 10.62 11.36 -12.95
CA ASP A 36 11.49 11.78 -11.86
C ASP A 36 10.71 12.66 -10.88
N LEU A 37 10.92 12.44 -9.61
CA LEU A 37 10.40 13.31 -8.56
C LEU A 37 11.25 14.57 -8.49
N ALA A 38 10.61 15.75 -8.38
CA ALA A 38 11.27 17.05 -8.23
C ALA A 38 12.44 17.25 -9.23
N GLY A 39 12.25 16.85 -10.49
CA GLY A 39 13.27 16.99 -11.52
C GLY A 39 14.52 16.13 -11.33
N GLY A 40 14.44 15.06 -10.54
CA GLY A 40 15.56 14.16 -10.28
C GLY A 40 16.46 14.61 -9.13
N GLN A 41 16.05 15.59 -8.34
CA GLN A 41 16.79 16.04 -7.17
C GLN A 41 17.03 14.88 -6.18
N ALA A 42 18.25 14.80 -5.64
CA ALA A 42 18.57 13.81 -4.61
C ALA A 42 18.08 14.24 -3.23
N PHE A 43 17.56 13.30 -2.45
CA PHE A 43 17.08 13.48 -1.08
C PHE A 43 17.96 12.68 -0.10
N GLY A 44 19.00 13.33 0.40
CA GLY A 44 19.94 12.72 1.34
C GLY A 44 20.59 11.43 0.80
N ALA A 45 20.82 10.45 1.68
CA ALA A 45 21.46 9.18 1.33
C ALA A 45 20.61 8.30 0.40
N ALA A 46 19.30 8.45 0.41
CA ALA A 46 18.40 7.69 -0.46
C ALA A 46 18.51 8.08 -1.95
N GLY A 47 19.13 9.24 -2.24
CA GLY A 47 19.31 9.72 -3.61
C GLY A 47 18.03 10.23 -4.26
N ALA A 48 17.97 10.16 -5.60
CA ALA A 48 16.81 10.61 -6.34
C ALA A 48 15.64 9.64 -6.23
N TYR A 49 14.42 10.19 -6.29
CA TYR A 49 13.17 9.42 -6.27
C TYR A 49 12.48 9.47 -7.62
N GLU A 50 11.64 8.49 -7.86
CA GLU A 50 10.71 8.45 -8.98
C GLU A 50 9.26 8.33 -8.51
N LYS A 51 8.37 8.82 -9.35
CA LYS A 51 6.93 8.73 -9.22
C LYS A 51 6.39 7.72 -10.23
N LEU A 52 5.57 6.79 -9.78
CA LEU A 52 4.82 5.86 -10.60
C LEU A 52 3.33 6.08 -10.33
N ALA A 53 2.52 6.11 -11.37
CA ALA A 53 1.07 6.09 -11.24
C ALA A 53 0.46 5.12 -12.25
N GLY A 54 -0.67 4.53 -11.91
CA GLY A 54 -1.32 3.55 -12.74
C GLY A 54 -2.48 2.86 -12.06
N LYS A 55 -2.75 1.61 -12.45
CA LYS A 55 -3.83 0.79 -11.91
C LYS A 55 -3.33 -0.54 -11.36
N ILE A 56 -3.93 -0.93 -10.25
CA ILE A 56 -3.82 -2.27 -9.68
C ILE A 56 -5.16 -2.96 -9.88
N TYR A 57 -5.13 -4.18 -10.36
CA TYR A 57 -6.29 -5.02 -10.58
C TYR A 57 -6.28 -6.17 -9.59
N PHE A 58 -7.43 -6.42 -9.02
CA PHE A 58 -7.65 -7.41 -7.96
C PHE A 58 -8.71 -8.41 -8.36
N ALA A 59 -8.61 -9.62 -7.83
CA ALA A 59 -9.68 -10.62 -7.87
C ALA A 59 -9.88 -11.20 -6.47
N VAL A 60 -11.10 -11.16 -5.96
CA VAL A 60 -11.47 -11.60 -4.62
C VAL A 60 -12.44 -12.75 -4.69
N ASP A 61 -12.19 -13.82 -3.97
CA ASP A 61 -13.10 -14.93 -3.83
C ASP A 61 -14.13 -14.63 -2.72
N PRO A 62 -15.41 -14.40 -3.06
CA PRO A 62 -16.44 -14.10 -2.07
C PRO A 62 -16.83 -15.30 -1.20
N SER A 63 -16.42 -16.52 -1.56
CA SER A 63 -16.73 -17.73 -0.78
C SER A 63 -15.81 -17.87 0.45
N LEU A 64 -14.64 -17.24 0.46
CA LEU A 64 -13.69 -17.33 1.55
C LEU A 64 -14.25 -16.68 2.82
N PRO A 65 -14.17 -17.36 3.99
CA PRO A 65 -14.68 -16.82 5.26
C PRO A 65 -14.12 -15.42 5.60
N ALA A 66 -12.85 -15.18 5.31
CA ALA A 66 -12.19 -13.89 5.55
C ALA A 66 -12.79 -12.74 4.73
N ASN A 67 -13.35 -13.02 3.57
CA ASN A 67 -13.93 -12.00 2.67
C ASN A 67 -15.41 -11.70 2.97
N LYS A 68 -16.06 -12.50 3.83
CA LYS A 68 -17.48 -12.29 4.20
C LYS A 68 -17.74 -10.98 4.96
N ILE A 69 -16.69 -10.36 5.50
CA ILE A 69 -16.77 -9.06 6.15
C ILE A 69 -17.04 -7.92 5.16
N VAL A 70 -16.76 -8.14 3.86
CA VAL A 70 -17.01 -7.13 2.82
C VAL A 70 -18.49 -7.14 2.46
N THR A 71 -19.16 -6.03 2.73
CA THR A 71 -20.59 -5.88 2.50
C THR A 71 -20.92 -6.07 1.01
N ASP A 72 -21.98 -6.86 0.74
CA ASP A 72 -22.54 -7.12 -0.59
C ASP A 72 -21.54 -7.73 -1.61
N LEU A 73 -20.38 -8.24 -1.18
CA LEU A 73 -19.42 -8.88 -2.06
C LEU A 73 -20.01 -10.11 -2.77
N ASP A 74 -20.89 -10.82 -2.11
CA ASP A 74 -21.59 -12.00 -2.65
C ASP A 74 -22.59 -11.67 -3.76
N ARG A 75 -23.05 -10.41 -3.83
CA ARG A 75 -23.98 -9.88 -4.85
C ARG A 75 -23.25 -9.25 -6.04
N ALA A 76 -21.95 -9.02 -5.92
CA ALA A 76 -21.18 -8.41 -7.00
C ALA A 76 -21.05 -9.36 -8.21
N PRO A 77 -20.96 -8.83 -9.44
CA PRO A 77 -20.70 -9.63 -10.63
C PRO A 77 -19.41 -10.43 -10.49
N ARG A 78 -19.44 -11.69 -10.99
CA ARG A 78 -18.31 -12.61 -10.91
C ARG A 78 -17.76 -12.91 -12.30
N ASN A 79 -16.44 -13.10 -12.38
CA ASN A 79 -15.79 -13.59 -13.57
C ASN A 79 -15.99 -15.11 -13.74
N ALA A 80 -15.46 -15.69 -14.83
CA ALA A 80 -15.57 -17.11 -15.12
C ALA A 80 -14.97 -18.04 -14.03
N ALA A 81 -14.06 -17.53 -13.22
CA ALA A 81 -13.47 -18.23 -12.07
C ALA A 81 -14.28 -18.05 -10.77
N GLY A 82 -15.45 -17.39 -10.81
CA GLY A 82 -16.29 -17.13 -9.64
C GLY A 82 -15.79 -16.01 -8.75
N LYS A 83 -14.75 -15.29 -9.13
CA LYS A 83 -14.16 -14.18 -8.35
C LYS A 83 -14.78 -12.84 -8.75
N VAL A 84 -14.85 -11.91 -7.79
CA VAL A 84 -15.21 -10.51 -8.01
C VAL A 84 -13.95 -9.74 -8.39
N GLU A 85 -13.99 -9.07 -9.54
CA GLU A 85 -12.89 -8.26 -10.04
C GLU A 85 -13.14 -6.78 -9.83
N PHE A 86 -12.10 -6.05 -9.43
CA PHE A 86 -12.11 -4.60 -9.32
C PHE A 86 -10.71 -4.04 -9.54
N SER A 87 -10.63 -2.73 -9.71
CA SER A 87 -9.36 -2.04 -9.85
C SER A 87 -9.33 -0.77 -9.00
N SER A 88 -8.13 -0.34 -8.66
CA SER A 88 -7.87 0.92 -7.98
C SER A 88 -6.72 1.63 -8.67
N ASP A 89 -6.79 2.94 -8.72
CA ASP A 89 -5.63 3.74 -9.08
C ASP A 89 -4.60 3.68 -7.95
N PHE A 90 -3.32 3.74 -8.31
CA PHE A 90 -2.24 3.85 -7.35
C PHE A 90 -1.30 5.01 -7.72
N TYR A 91 -0.66 5.54 -6.69
CA TYR A 91 0.37 6.55 -6.78
C TYR A 91 1.51 6.15 -5.84
N LEU A 92 2.69 5.90 -6.39
CA LEU A 92 3.85 5.41 -5.65
C LEU A 92 5.02 6.36 -5.83
N ILE A 93 5.63 6.75 -4.71
CA ILE A 93 6.92 7.43 -4.68
C ILE A 93 7.93 6.46 -4.08
N LYS A 94 9.03 6.23 -4.76
CA LYS A 94 10.10 5.36 -4.28
C LYS A 94 11.49 5.86 -4.68
N PRO A 95 12.55 5.50 -3.95
CA PRO A 95 13.91 5.71 -4.43
C PRO A 95 14.12 5.07 -5.81
N LYS A 96 14.85 5.73 -6.72
CA LYS A 96 15.24 5.13 -8.00
C LYS A 96 16.10 3.87 -7.78
N GLN A 97 16.99 3.92 -6.78
CA GLN A 97 17.78 2.80 -6.28
C GLN A 97 17.09 2.25 -5.03
N ILE A 98 16.30 1.19 -5.21
CA ILE A 98 15.43 0.68 -4.14
C ILE A 98 16.22 0.21 -2.91
N GLU A 99 17.44 -0.27 -3.12
CA GLU A 99 18.37 -0.71 -2.09
C GLU A 99 18.85 0.42 -1.16
N LYS A 100 18.69 1.67 -1.57
CA LYS A 100 18.98 2.85 -0.73
C LYS A 100 17.78 3.26 0.14
N GLY A 101 16.65 2.62 -0.02
CA GLY A 101 15.49 2.79 0.85
C GLY A 101 15.73 2.16 2.22
N ASN A 102 14.96 2.58 3.21
CA ASN A 102 15.01 2.06 4.58
C ASN A 102 14.19 0.77 4.79
N GLY A 103 13.63 0.19 3.71
CA GLY A 103 12.80 -1.01 3.78
C GLY A 103 11.38 -0.79 4.32
N ALA A 104 11.01 0.44 4.67
CA ALA A 104 9.67 0.77 5.13
C ALA A 104 8.80 1.35 4.02
N VAL A 105 7.50 1.04 4.07
CA VAL A 105 6.47 1.58 3.18
C VAL A 105 5.47 2.37 4.02
N LEU A 106 5.25 3.63 3.66
CA LEU A 106 4.15 4.42 4.19
C LEU A 106 2.97 4.29 3.22
N TYR A 107 1.89 3.66 3.69
CA TYR A 107 0.70 3.42 2.88
C TYR A 107 -0.45 4.32 3.33
N GLU A 108 -1.06 5.00 2.36
CA GLU A 108 -2.23 5.85 2.57
C GLU A 108 -3.39 5.36 1.71
N VAL A 109 -4.54 5.13 2.34
CA VAL A 109 -5.83 4.99 1.66
C VAL A 109 -6.43 6.39 1.54
N SER A 110 -6.27 6.97 0.35
CA SER A 110 -6.66 8.37 0.11
C SER A 110 -8.16 8.58 0.23
N ASN A 111 -8.58 9.57 1.00
CA ASN A 111 -9.94 10.05 0.94
C ASN A 111 -10.08 10.98 -0.28
N ARG A 112 -10.94 10.59 -1.24
CA ARG A 112 -11.21 11.33 -2.50
C ARG A 112 -9.95 11.68 -3.31
N GLY A 113 -8.93 10.80 -3.29
CA GLY A 113 -7.70 10.96 -4.06
C GLY A 113 -6.70 11.97 -3.49
N GLY A 114 -6.94 12.56 -2.32
CA GLY A 114 -5.98 13.44 -1.66
C GLY A 114 -4.69 12.72 -1.26
N LYS A 115 -3.59 13.44 -1.17
CA LYS A 115 -2.27 12.91 -0.75
C LYS A 115 -1.83 13.59 0.55
N GLY A 116 -2.64 13.35 1.61
CA GLY A 116 -2.49 14.00 2.91
C GLY A 116 -1.15 13.72 3.59
N MET A 117 -0.59 12.53 3.37
CA MET A 117 0.69 12.13 3.98
C MET A 117 1.84 13.05 3.61
N LEU A 118 1.89 13.56 2.38
CA LEU A 118 2.91 14.54 1.98
C LEU A 118 2.83 15.83 2.80
N GLY A 119 1.61 16.31 3.07
CA GLY A 119 1.40 17.45 3.95
C GLY A 119 1.78 17.18 5.40
N PHE A 120 1.38 16.03 5.95
CA PHE A 120 1.64 15.67 7.35
C PHE A 120 3.12 15.43 7.67
N PHE A 121 3.80 14.65 6.82
CA PHE A 121 5.18 14.24 7.12
C PHE A 121 6.24 15.16 6.51
N ASN A 122 5.94 15.78 5.37
CA ASN A 122 6.91 16.59 4.63
C ASN A 122 6.54 18.08 4.61
N HIS A 123 5.43 18.47 5.27
CA HIS A 123 4.91 19.84 5.23
C HIS A 123 4.70 20.37 3.80
N ALA A 124 4.42 19.48 2.86
CA ALA A 124 4.19 19.83 1.46
C ALA A 124 2.95 20.70 1.29
N ALA A 125 2.90 21.49 0.23
CA ALA A 125 1.67 22.10 -0.23
C ALA A 125 0.69 21.01 -0.67
N GLY A 126 -0.58 21.12 -0.32
CA GLY A 126 -1.58 20.13 -0.73
C GLY A 126 -1.73 20.10 -2.25
N SER A 127 -1.65 18.91 -2.84
CA SER A 127 -1.88 18.67 -4.27
C SER A 127 -2.54 17.32 -4.49
N LEU A 128 -3.47 17.25 -5.45
CA LEU A 128 -4.07 15.98 -5.87
C LEU A 128 -3.15 15.21 -6.83
N ASP A 129 -2.32 15.93 -7.60
CA ASP A 129 -1.29 15.36 -8.48
C ASP A 129 0.02 16.13 -8.28
N PRO A 130 0.82 15.80 -7.26
CA PRO A 130 2.09 16.45 -7.00
C PRO A 130 3.03 16.40 -8.21
N SER A 131 3.57 17.55 -8.60
CA SER A 131 4.45 17.68 -9.77
C SER A 131 5.64 18.62 -9.55
N LYS A 132 5.48 19.59 -8.65
CA LYS A 132 6.51 20.58 -8.34
C LYS A 132 7.22 20.22 -7.02
N PRO A 133 8.45 20.69 -6.78
CA PRO A 133 9.17 20.38 -5.53
C PRO A 133 8.37 20.69 -4.26
N GLU A 134 7.65 21.79 -4.19
CA GLU A 134 6.83 22.20 -3.06
C GLU A 134 5.63 21.28 -2.78
N ASP A 135 5.19 20.51 -3.78
CA ASP A 135 4.12 19.52 -3.64
C ASP A 135 4.59 18.27 -2.87
N TYR A 136 5.90 18.06 -2.74
CA TYR A 136 6.48 16.90 -2.07
C TYR A 136 7.10 17.24 -0.72
N ILE A 137 7.71 18.43 -0.60
CA ILE A 137 8.38 18.88 0.60
C ILE A 137 8.39 20.41 0.67
N LYS A 138 8.11 20.95 1.85
CA LYS A 138 8.33 22.37 2.10
C LYS A 138 9.83 22.62 2.22
N SER A 139 10.39 23.45 1.37
CA SER A 139 11.75 23.92 1.49
C SER A 139 11.88 24.73 2.78
N PHE A 140 12.54 24.18 3.80
CA PHE A 140 13.09 24.99 4.87
C PHE A 140 14.33 25.68 4.33
N ALA A 141 14.22 26.94 3.98
CA ALA A 141 15.38 27.80 3.83
C ALA A 141 16.08 27.88 5.20
N ILE A 142 17.01 26.97 5.45
CA ILE A 142 17.97 27.14 6.54
C ILE A 142 18.84 28.33 6.12
N LYS A 143 18.48 29.52 6.58
CA LYS A 143 19.43 30.65 6.56
C LYS A 143 20.58 30.20 7.46
N ARG A 144 21.67 29.77 6.89
CA ARG A 144 22.96 29.71 7.58
C ARG A 144 23.37 31.18 7.81
N THR A 145 23.23 31.65 9.03
CA THR A 145 23.91 32.84 9.55
C THR A 145 25.34 32.46 9.85
#